data_e7a0d500f661f43d43cf9c79242ce297
#
_entry.id   e7a0d500f661f43d43cf9c79242ce297
#
_cell.length_a   1.000
_cell.length_b   1.000
_cell.length_c   1.000
_cell.angle_alpha   90.00
_cell.angle_beta   90.00
_cell.angle_gamma   90.00
#
_symmetry.space_group_name_H-M   'P 1'
#
loop_
_entity.id
_entity.type
_entity.pdbx_description
1 polymer ?
#
loop_
_entity_poly.entity_id
_entity_poly.type
_entity_poly.pdbx_seq_one_letter_code
_entity_poly.pdbx_strand_id
1 'polypeptide(L)' 'MGKILAVVSTKPDRVGGGAPIFIVESEREQQEIAFLLEKILDGNAHDLKNGTLILVDHRE' A
#
# COMPACT_ATOMS: atom_id res chain seq x y z
N MET A 1 2.70 16.57 6.99
CA MET A 1 1.48 16.05 6.38
C MET A 1 1.78 14.74 5.67
N GLY A 2 0.88 13.76 5.76
CA GLY A 2 1.11 12.46 5.15
C GLY A 2 0.99 12.49 3.64
N LYS A 3 1.69 11.60 2.99
CA LYS A 3 1.66 11.45 1.55
C LYS A 3 1.57 9.96 1.23
N ILE A 4 0.67 9.59 0.34
CA ILE A 4 0.54 8.19 -0.09
C ILE A 4 1.66 7.89 -1.07
N LEU A 5 2.49 6.91 -0.71
CA LEU A 5 3.65 6.52 -1.51
C LEU A 5 3.31 5.38 -2.46
N ALA A 6 2.44 4.46 -2.03
CA ALA A 6 2.07 3.31 -2.83
C ALA A 6 0.79 2.70 -2.29
N VAL A 7 0.14 1.89 -3.12
CA VAL A 7 -1.08 1.17 -2.77
C VAL A 7 -0.87 -0.30 -3.06
N VAL A 8 -1.22 -1.18 -2.12
CA VAL A 8 -1.15 -2.63 -2.32
C VAL A 8 -2.55 -3.19 -2.11
N SER A 9 -3.15 -3.75 -3.14
CA SER A 9 -4.55 -4.15 -3.10
C SER A 9 -4.78 -5.53 -3.70
N THR A 10 -5.76 -6.24 -3.15
CA THR A 10 -6.27 -7.46 -3.75
C THR A 10 -7.49 -7.14 -4.64
N LYS A 11 -7.88 -5.88 -4.73
CA LYS A 11 -9.09 -5.44 -5.42
C LYS A 11 -8.74 -4.42 -6.50
N PRO A 12 -8.34 -4.87 -7.70
CA PRO A 12 -7.86 -3.93 -8.73
C PRO A 12 -8.91 -2.92 -9.17
N ASP A 13 -10.18 -3.26 -9.07
CA ASP A 13 -11.27 -2.38 -9.48
C ASP A 13 -11.65 -1.33 -8.43
N ARG A 14 -11.00 -1.38 -7.27
CA ARG A 14 -11.27 -0.46 -6.17
C ARG A 14 -10.23 0.63 -6.01
N VAL A 15 -9.19 0.60 -6.82
CA VAL A 15 -8.06 1.53 -6.67
C VAL A 15 -7.77 2.21 -8.00
N GLY A 16 -7.28 3.44 -7.91
CA GLY A 16 -6.90 4.21 -9.07
C GLY A 16 -6.18 5.47 -8.63
N GLY A 17 -5.76 6.27 -9.59
CA GLY A 17 -5.11 7.54 -9.31
C GLY A 17 -3.64 7.52 -9.68
N GLY A 18 -2.89 8.51 -9.16
CA GLY A 18 -1.51 8.74 -9.55
C GLY A 18 -0.44 8.02 -8.73
N ALA A 19 -0.81 7.38 -7.62
CA ALA A 19 0.17 6.66 -6.81
C ALA A 19 0.47 5.30 -7.45
N PRO A 20 1.69 4.77 -7.26
CA PRO A 20 1.99 3.40 -7.70
C PRO A 20 1.04 2.40 -7.03
N ILE A 21 0.47 1.50 -7.83
CA ILE A 21 -0.51 0.53 -7.35
C ILE A 21 0.04 -0.87 -7.62
N PHE A 22 0.09 -1.68 -6.56
CA PHE A 22 0.53 -3.06 -6.64
C PHE A 22 -0.68 -3.96 -6.41
N ILE A 23 -1.00 -4.78 -7.40
CA ILE A 23 -2.12 -5.72 -7.31
C ILE A 23 -1.57 -7.09 -6.96
N VAL A 24 -2.10 -7.68 -5.90
CA VAL A 24 -1.67 -8.99 -5.42
C VAL A 24 -2.86 -9.92 -5.34
N GLU A 25 -2.60 -11.23 -5.25
CA GLU A 25 -3.64 -12.24 -5.32
C GLU A 25 -4.17 -12.69 -3.96
N SER A 26 -3.42 -12.45 -2.89
CA SER A 26 -3.83 -12.90 -1.56
C SER A 26 -3.42 -11.90 -0.50
N GLU A 27 -4.05 -12.02 0.68
CA GLU A 27 -3.69 -11.19 1.81
C GLU A 27 -2.26 -11.46 2.28
N ARG A 28 -1.82 -12.69 2.16
CA ARG A 28 -0.46 -13.04 2.55
C ARG A 28 0.55 -12.30 1.69
N GLU A 29 0.36 -12.34 0.38
CA GLU A 29 1.23 -11.63 -0.55
C GLU A 29 1.15 -10.13 -0.30
N GLN A 30 -0.04 -9.62 0.00
CA GLN A 30 -0.24 -8.22 0.30
C GLN A 30 0.60 -7.79 1.50
N GLN A 31 0.60 -8.58 2.58
CA GLN A 31 1.37 -8.27 3.77
C GLN A 31 2.87 -8.32 3.49
N GLU A 32 3.32 -9.28 2.70
CA GLU A 32 4.73 -9.42 2.36
C GLU A 32 5.23 -8.23 1.53
N ILE A 33 4.46 -7.84 0.53
CA ILE A 33 4.82 -6.71 -0.33
C ILE A 33 4.78 -5.41 0.48
N ALA A 34 3.75 -5.23 1.30
CA ALA A 34 3.64 -4.03 2.13
C ALA A 34 4.82 -3.89 3.08
N PHE A 35 5.26 -5.00 3.67
CA PHE A 35 6.40 -5.00 4.58
C PHE A 35 7.69 -4.57 3.86
N LEU A 36 7.90 -5.10 2.65
CA LEU A 36 9.06 -4.73 1.85
C LEU A 36 9.01 -3.26 1.45
N LEU A 37 7.84 -2.79 1.05
CA LEU A 37 7.67 -1.40 0.63
C LEU A 37 7.87 -0.43 1.78
N GLU A 38 7.49 -0.81 3.00
CA GLU A 38 7.77 0.02 4.16
C GLU A 38 9.25 0.31 4.30
N LYS A 39 10.07 -0.70 4.05
CA LYS A 39 11.52 -0.57 4.16
C LYS A 39 12.11 0.19 2.99
N ILE A 40 11.66 -0.14 1.79
CA ILE A 40 12.19 0.47 0.56
C ILE A 40 11.83 1.95 0.50
N LEU A 41 10.60 2.29 0.84
CA LEU A 41 10.08 3.65 0.70
C LEU A 41 10.18 4.46 2.00
N ASP A 42 10.60 3.81 3.09
CA ASP A 42 10.70 4.45 4.41
C ASP A 42 9.35 5.04 4.82
N GLY A 43 8.30 4.25 4.65
CA GLY A 43 6.95 4.65 4.98
C GLY A 43 6.29 3.68 5.94
N ASN A 44 5.03 3.90 6.22
CA ASN A 44 4.24 3.05 7.09
C ASN A 44 3.02 2.52 6.37
N ALA A 45 2.73 1.23 6.55
CA ALA A 45 1.57 0.61 5.94
C ALA A 45 0.35 0.80 6.82
N HIS A 46 -0.76 1.13 6.20
CA HIS A 46 -2.06 1.27 6.87
C HIS A 46 -3.07 0.37 6.18
N ASP A 47 -3.69 -0.51 6.95
CA ASP A 47 -4.70 -1.43 6.44
C ASP A 47 -6.06 -0.74 6.48
N LEU A 48 -6.67 -0.54 5.33
CA LEU A 48 -7.97 0.11 5.23
C LEU A 48 -9.13 -0.83 5.53
N LYS A 49 -8.82 -2.13 5.80
CA LYS A 49 -9.82 -3.14 6.15
C LYS A 49 -10.81 -3.43 5.03
N ASN A 50 -10.40 -3.18 3.78
CA ASN A 50 -11.27 -3.41 2.63
C ASN A 50 -10.51 -4.09 1.49
N GLY A 51 -9.43 -4.79 1.82
CA GLY A 51 -8.60 -5.47 0.82
C GLY A 51 -7.50 -4.59 0.27
N THR A 52 -7.31 -3.41 0.85
CA THR A 52 -6.30 -2.45 0.39
C THR A 52 -5.45 -1.96 1.54
N LEU A 53 -4.14 -1.95 1.32
CA LEU A 53 -3.17 -1.31 2.20
C LEU A 53 -2.59 -0.11 1.48
N ILE A 54 -2.32 0.95 2.22
CA ILE A 54 -1.62 2.10 1.66
C ILE A 54 -0.31 2.31 2.42
N LEU A 55 0.70 2.74 1.70
CA LEU A 55 1.99 3.12 2.27
C LEU A 55 2.02 4.64 2.36
N VAL A 56 2.22 5.15 3.55
CA VAL A 56 2.14 6.59 3.81
C VAL A 56 3.46 7.08 4.38
N ASP A 57 3.92 8.21 3.87
CA ASP A 57 5.08 8.91 4.41
C ASP A 57 4.57 9.96 5.40
N HIS A 58 4.91 9.77 6.66
CA HIS A 58 4.51 10.71 7.73
C HIS A 58 5.53 11.80 7.98
N ARG A 59 6.63 11.78 7.27
CA ARG A 59 7.66 12.83 7.42
C ARG A 59 7.18 14.10 6.74
N GLU A 60 7.63 15.20 7.24
CA GLU A 60 7.26 16.49 6.67
C GLU A 60 8.39 17.11 5.87
#